data_4c2b2eb4d74240eaee3bac974995ed13
#
_entry.id   4c2b2eb4d74240eaee3bac974995ed13
#
_cell.length_a   1.000
_cell.length_b   1.000
_cell.length_c   1.000
_cell.angle_alpha   90.00
_cell.angle_beta   90.00
_cell.angle_gamma   90.00
#
_symmetry.space_group_name_H-M   'P 1'
#
loop_
_entity.id
_entity.type
_entity.pdbx_description
1 polymer ?
#
loop_
_entity_poly.entity_id
_entity_poly.type
_entity_poly.pdbx_seq_one_letter_code
_entity_poly.pdbx_strand_id
1 'polypeptide(L)'
;MEHGRFNHKHLGRFLESFSIKWLMIVVAIYVGMDYAQATPQNIEKLIEIYETKGCRVDDANKIFDFLNKEEITDSKIVFAENTPKDSLRQQLWYWVAEWYNDVQDYPTAKKYALKALPLFKYPNMGRSDCLNLLGIIHVRLGEFAPAASYAKQCVDIDMKLGDPDRISSGLNTLAGTYMAANQVKEAEKFILQGLEYADKANNTSRKAILLGMASEVYHKLGKNKKSLDYARDAYELDSINGRKPKMAMRLSQMASALAGLQRYDEAEAAYLRAITMLKEVGNIHSVGIDLNQLGFVYIEQNRTREAIDCFKEASGIFSKMGDLYNDVCSHKGLYESYWSLSPDSAKIALNHYNALKDSLYHQASAEALARYYAEFGRDMLQDEIRQTNKARMRDIIIGIIIFIVIATIAAFVIRARYLRHRLRVLRYIKKVGELERKCDEAEKNIADSRPDNSCEEKASEIDDDEGRAFLAQLFEVVDTALDNKDYGVAKIASMMNMTERTFRRRLKEVTDQSPKIFISAIQMERCAKLLLKNPTKSIGEIAYLCGFEEASCFSHAFKRVYGCSPTAYREQNK
;
A
#
# COMPACT_ATOMS: atom_id res chain seq x y z
N MET A 1 24.74 -3.21 25.90
CA MET A 1 23.74 -3.03 24.83
C MET A 1 22.36 -2.93 25.49
N GLU A 2 22.00 -1.76 25.93
CA GLU A 2 20.66 -1.50 26.45
C GLU A 2 20.05 -0.40 25.59
N HIS A 3 19.08 -0.79 24.78
CA HIS A 3 18.26 0.13 24.02
C HIS A 3 17.26 0.80 25.00
N GLY A 4 17.50 2.09 25.30
CA GLY A 4 16.54 2.92 26.00
C GLY A 4 15.23 2.95 25.20
N ARG A 5 14.22 2.26 25.71
CA ARG A 5 12.86 2.35 25.20
C ARG A 5 12.30 3.73 25.55
N PHE A 6 12.17 4.59 24.56
CA PHE A 6 11.38 5.81 24.67
C PHE A 6 9.91 5.42 24.94
N ASN A 7 9.41 5.84 26.09
CA ASN A 7 8.11 5.45 26.60
C ASN A 7 7.03 6.39 26.01
N HIS A 8 6.22 5.90 25.08
CA HIS A 8 5.14 6.61 24.38
C HIS A 8 4.11 7.31 25.30
N LYS A 9 4.11 7.01 26.61
CA LYS A 9 3.26 7.69 27.60
C LYS A 9 3.66 9.15 27.84
N HIS A 10 4.86 9.57 27.48
CA HIS A 10 5.35 10.92 27.75
C HIS A 10 4.92 11.94 26.69
N LEU A 11 4.72 11.54 25.44
CA LEU A 11 4.29 12.46 24.38
C LEU A 11 2.82 12.89 24.55
N GLY A 12 1.93 12.00 25.01
CA GLY A 12 0.54 12.32 25.32
C GLY A 12 0.42 13.30 26.51
N ARG A 13 1.26 13.16 27.53
CA ARG A 13 1.33 14.07 28.67
C ARG A 13 1.95 15.42 28.33
N PHE A 14 2.82 15.45 27.33
CA PHE A 14 3.46 16.68 26.86
C PHE A 14 2.46 17.67 26.26
N LEU A 15 1.46 17.18 25.52
CA LEU A 15 0.38 18.01 24.97
C LEU A 15 -0.66 18.43 26.03
N GLU A 16 -0.84 17.66 27.08
CA GLU A 16 -1.70 18.03 28.23
C GLU A 16 -1.05 19.10 29.12
N SER A 17 0.28 19.10 29.26
CA SER A 17 0.99 20.07 30.11
C SER A 17 1.00 21.49 29.50
N PHE A 18 0.82 21.60 28.18
CA PHE A 18 0.73 22.87 27.47
C PHE A 18 -0.42 23.78 27.98
N SER A 19 -1.52 23.17 28.38
CA SER A 19 -2.70 23.88 28.92
C SER A 19 -2.46 24.45 30.32
N ILE A 20 -1.62 23.80 31.12
CA ILE A 20 -1.37 24.17 32.52
C ILE A 20 -0.35 25.32 32.60
N LYS A 21 0.60 25.42 31.70
CA LYS A 21 1.56 26.52 31.63
C LYS A 21 0.89 27.89 31.49
N TRP A 22 -0.10 27.98 30.60
CA TRP A 22 -0.84 29.24 30.39
C TRP A 22 -1.70 29.62 31.57
N LEU A 23 -2.26 28.63 32.30
CA LEU A 23 -3.02 28.90 33.51
C LEU A 23 -2.13 29.53 34.61
N MET A 24 -0.88 29.07 34.73
CA MET A 24 0.08 29.58 35.72
C MET A 24 0.57 30.98 35.40
N ILE A 25 0.76 31.33 34.11
CA ILE A 25 1.12 32.69 33.69
C ILE A 25 -0.01 33.68 34.01
N VAL A 26 -1.27 33.30 33.81
CA VAL A 26 -2.43 34.15 34.12
C VAL A 26 -2.61 34.32 35.63
N VAL A 27 -2.41 33.27 36.43
CA VAL A 27 -2.46 33.34 37.89
C VAL A 27 -1.31 34.20 38.45
N ALA A 28 -0.14 34.18 37.84
CA ALA A 28 1.00 34.99 38.23
C ALA A 28 0.80 36.50 37.98
N ILE A 29 0.13 36.84 36.91
CA ILE A 29 -0.23 38.26 36.59
C ILE A 29 -1.27 38.79 37.62
N TYR A 30 -2.15 37.92 38.15
CA TYR A 30 -3.18 38.31 39.11
C TYR A 30 -2.69 38.40 40.56
N VAL A 31 -1.59 37.72 40.91
CA VAL A 31 -1.09 37.65 42.29
C VAL A 31 0.06 38.61 42.58
N GLY A 32 0.51 39.42 41.61
CA GLY A 32 1.56 40.43 41.84
C GLY A 32 2.89 39.84 42.30
N MET A 33 3.18 38.58 42.00
CA MET A 33 4.50 38.02 42.22
C MET A 33 5.37 38.38 41.04
N ASP A 34 6.54 38.97 41.32
CA ASP A 34 7.62 39.17 40.38
C ASP A 34 8.06 37.82 39.78
N TYR A 35 7.33 37.35 38.78
CA TYR A 35 7.88 36.37 37.86
C TYR A 35 8.98 37.11 37.08
N ALA A 36 10.20 36.81 37.43
CA ALA A 36 11.33 37.10 36.51
C ALA A 36 10.94 36.40 35.19
N GLN A 37 10.34 37.23 34.29
CA GLN A 37 9.98 36.76 32.95
C GLN A 37 11.18 35.99 32.40
N ALA A 38 10.96 34.77 31.95
CA ALA A 38 11.92 34.07 31.10
C ALA A 38 12.08 34.93 29.82
N THR A 39 12.89 35.98 29.91
CA THR A 39 13.11 36.90 28.79
C THR A 39 14.03 36.18 27.79
N PRO A 40 13.83 36.36 26.49
CA PRO A 40 14.75 35.87 25.46
C PRO A 40 16.22 36.12 25.78
N GLN A 41 16.53 37.26 26.41
CA GLN A 41 17.88 37.63 26.85
C GLN A 41 18.54 36.66 27.84
N ASN A 42 17.79 35.94 28.65
CA ASN A 42 18.38 35.00 29.62
C ASN A 42 18.79 33.69 28.95
N ILE A 43 18.01 33.18 28.01
CA ILE A 43 18.36 31.98 27.25
C ILE A 43 19.51 32.25 26.28
N GLU A 44 19.56 33.41 25.66
CA GLU A 44 20.65 33.80 24.75
C GLU A 44 22.01 33.83 25.46
N LYS A 45 22.06 34.35 26.69
CA LYS A 45 23.30 34.30 27.51
C LYS A 45 23.73 32.89 27.82
N LEU A 46 22.81 32.01 28.15
CA LEU A 46 23.11 30.60 28.42
C LEU A 46 23.64 29.90 27.16
N ILE A 47 23.05 30.19 26.00
CA ILE A 47 23.47 29.65 24.71
C ILE A 47 24.88 30.18 24.37
N GLU A 48 25.14 31.47 24.54
CA GLU A 48 26.46 32.10 24.32
C GLU A 48 27.52 31.44 25.22
N ILE A 49 27.23 31.24 26.50
CA ILE A 49 28.10 30.52 27.43
C ILE A 49 28.38 29.08 26.94
N TYR A 50 27.33 28.37 26.50
CA TYR A 50 27.47 27.01 25.98
C TYR A 50 28.38 26.97 24.73
N GLU A 51 28.16 27.85 23.77
CA GLU A 51 28.96 27.92 22.54
C GLU A 51 30.40 28.34 22.80
N THR A 52 30.64 29.34 23.69
CA THR A 52 31.98 29.86 23.98
C THR A 52 32.83 28.92 24.86
N LYS A 53 32.21 28.19 25.79
CA LYS A 53 32.91 27.23 26.69
C LYS A 53 33.14 25.83 26.10
N GLY A 54 32.94 25.68 24.80
CA GLY A 54 33.22 24.45 24.08
C GLY A 54 32.15 23.36 24.23
N CYS A 55 30.90 23.76 24.41
CA CYS A 55 29.72 22.91 24.40
C CYS A 55 29.78 21.81 25.48
N ARG A 56 29.92 22.22 26.73
CA ARG A 56 29.93 21.29 27.88
C ARG A 56 28.53 20.80 28.20
N VAL A 57 28.42 19.59 28.72
CA VAL A 57 27.15 18.96 29.14
C VAL A 57 26.48 19.77 30.24
N ASP A 58 27.25 20.28 31.24
CA ASP A 58 26.70 21.08 32.33
C ASP A 58 26.05 22.39 31.86
N ASP A 59 26.62 23.04 30.85
CA ASP A 59 26.08 24.27 30.29
C ASP A 59 24.84 23.96 29.43
N ALA A 60 24.78 22.81 28.74
CA ALA A 60 23.59 22.32 28.06
C ALA A 60 22.47 21.99 29.07
N ASN A 61 22.78 21.34 30.18
CA ASN A 61 21.81 21.03 31.24
C ASN A 61 21.23 22.31 31.86
N LYS A 62 22.01 23.40 31.99
CA LYS A 62 21.48 24.70 32.44
C LYS A 62 20.48 25.31 31.46
N ILE A 63 20.74 25.18 30.14
CA ILE A 63 19.77 25.60 29.12
C ILE A 63 18.52 24.75 29.25
N PHE A 64 18.69 23.46 29.41
CA PHE A 64 17.56 22.53 29.56
C PHE A 64 16.73 22.79 30.81
N ASP A 65 17.39 23.04 31.94
CA ASP A 65 16.74 23.47 33.19
C ASP A 65 15.97 24.79 33.03
N PHE A 66 16.51 25.71 32.23
CA PHE A 66 15.80 26.94 31.89
C PHE A 66 14.55 26.66 31.06
N LEU A 67 14.67 25.84 30.01
CA LEU A 67 13.55 25.47 29.13
C LEU A 67 12.45 24.69 29.88
N ASN A 68 12.81 23.89 30.88
CA ASN A 68 11.91 23.07 31.67
C ASN A 68 11.39 23.73 32.95
N LYS A 69 11.90 24.89 33.35
CA LYS A 69 11.46 25.58 34.59
C LYS A 69 9.98 25.94 34.60
N GLU A 70 9.36 26.02 33.44
CA GLU A 70 7.93 26.31 33.29
C GLU A 70 7.09 25.03 33.14
N GLU A 71 7.72 23.86 32.99
CA GLU A 71 7.02 22.58 32.97
C GLU A 71 7.09 21.88 34.32
N ILE A 72 5.95 21.71 34.93
CA ILE A 72 5.76 20.82 36.07
C ILE A 72 5.75 19.38 35.54
N THR A 73 6.87 18.87 35.08
CA THR A 73 7.03 17.47 34.72
C THR A 73 8.16 16.86 35.52
N ASP A 74 7.84 15.77 36.21
CA ASP A 74 8.76 15.00 37.07
C ASP A 74 9.96 14.35 36.39
N SER A 75 10.15 14.53 35.10
CA SER A 75 11.25 13.96 34.33
C SER A 75 12.23 15.01 33.85
N LYS A 76 13.19 15.35 34.69
CA LYS A 76 14.37 16.12 34.25
C LYS A 76 15.16 15.28 33.25
N ILE A 77 15.15 15.69 31.98
CA ILE A 77 16.11 15.15 31.03
C ILE A 77 17.46 15.75 31.36
N VAL A 78 18.35 14.96 31.90
CA VAL A 78 19.72 15.33 32.19
C VAL A 78 20.64 14.56 31.24
N PHE A 79 21.49 15.26 30.54
CA PHE A 79 22.49 14.61 29.67
C PHE A 79 23.61 14.04 30.53
N ALA A 80 23.99 12.79 30.26
CA ALA A 80 25.14 12.19 30.91
C ALA A 80 26.44 12.83 30.40
N GLU A 81 27.48 12.90 31.24
CA GLU A 81 28.78 13.51 30.90
C GLU A 81 29.43 12.89 29.66
N ASN A 82 29.15 11.61 29.38
CA ASN A 82 29.65 10.88 28.22
C ASN A 82 28.78 10.95 26.98
N THR A 83 27.71 11.79 26.96
CA THR A 83 26.86 11.96 25.80
C THR A 83 27.68 12.49 24.61
N PRO A 84 27.61 11.85 23.42
CA PRO A 84 28.31 12.34 22.24
C PRO A 84 27.91 13.78 21.92
N LYS A 85 28.91 14.64 21.66
CA LYS A 85 28.68 16.09 21.42
C LYS A 85 27.65 16.36 20.31
N ASP A 86 27.66 15.57 19.24
CA ASP A 86 26.69 15.73 18.15
C ASP A 86 25.27 15.39 18.59
N SER A 87 25.09 14.33 19.39
CA SER A 87 23.79 13.92 19.94
C SER A 87 23.25 14.94 20.93
N LEU A 88 24.13 15.49 21.77
CA LEU A 88 23.79 16.57 22.69
C LEU A 88 23.33 17.82 21.94
N ARG A 89 24.09 18.25 20.94
CA ARG A 89 23.79 19.45 20.13
C ARG A 89 22.49 19.30 19.34
N GLN A 90 22.26 18.12 18.73
CA GLN A 90 21.03 17.91 17.93
C GLN A 90 19.78 18.01 18.79
N GLN A 91 19.78 17.45 19.99
CA GLN A 91 18.65 17.55 20.91
C GLN A 91 18.50 18.95 21.49
N LEU A 92 19.59 19.56 21.92
CA LEU A 92 19.58 20.90 22.50
C LEU A 92 19.03 21.94 21.51
N TRP A 93 19.53 21.94 20.26
CA TRP A 93 19.08 22.89 19.24
C TRP A 93 17.63 22.66 18.82
N TYR A 94 17.19 21.40 18.80
CA TYR A 94 15.78 21.08 18.56
C TYR A 94 14.88 21.67 19.65
N TRP A 95 15.19 21.43 20.92
CA TRP A 95 14.40 21.93 22.05
C TRP A 95 14.43 23.47 22.16
N VAL A 96 15.56 24.07 21.89
CA VAL A 96 15.68 25.54 21.80
C VAL A 96 14.77 26.08 20.69
N ALA A 97 14.78 25.43 19.53
CA ALA A 97 13.92 25.85 18.42
C ALA A 97 12.44 25.69 18.74
N GLU A 98 12.06 24.60 19.43
CA GLU A 98 10.69 24.34 19.86
C GLU A 98 10.23 25.40 20.87
N TRP A 99 11.08 25.73 21.85
CA TRP A 99 10.77 26.79 22.80
C TRP A 99 10.57 28.16 22.13
N TYR A 100 11.45 28.56 21.19
CA TYR A 100 11.27 29.81 20.44
C TYR A 100 10.01 29.79 19.56
N ASN A 101 9.63 28.63 19.02
CA ASN A 101 8.36 28.48 18.31
C ASN A 101 7.17 28.69 19.25
N ASP A 102 7.24 28.19 20.48
CA ASP A 102 6.19 28.32 21.48
C ASP A 102 6.01 29.76 21.96
N VAL A 103 7.12 30.48 22.13
CA VAL A 103 7.07 31.92 22.44
C VAL A 103 6.87 32.81 21.20
N GLN A 104 6.64 32.17 20.03
CA GLN A 104 6.31 32.81 18.76
C GLN A 104 7.44 33.68 18.14
N ASP A 105 8.69 33.48 18.58
CA ASP A 105 9.86 34.03 17.88
C ASP A 105 10.28 33.08 16.75
N TYR A 106 9.50 33.08 15.67
CA TYR A 106 9.70 32.20 14.52
C TYR A 106 11.04 32.36 13.79
N PRO A 107 11.60 33.58 13.62
CA PRO A 107 12.92 33.76 13.02
C PRO A 107 14.02 33.06 13.83
N THR A 108 14.00 33.19 15.16
CA THR A 108 14.97 32.56 16.05
C THR A 108 14.75 31.05 16.12
N ALA A 109 13.48 30.58 16.18
CA ALA A 109 13.13 29.18 16.07
C ALA A 109 13.69 28.52 14.80
N LYS A 110 13.50 29.18 13.64
CA LYS A 110 14.06 28.74 12.35
C LYS A 110 15.57 28.58 12.40
N LYS A 111 16.28 29.59 12.96
CA LYS A 111 17.75 29.55 13.10
C LYS A 111 18.22 28.29 13.84
N TYR A 112 17.60 27.97 14.97
CA TYR A 112 18.01 26.82 15.78
C TYR A 112 17.54 25.48 15.20
N ALA A 113 16.37 25.40 14.60
CA ALA A 113 15.92 24.22 13.90
C ALA A 113 16.83 23.87 12.70
N LEU A 114 17.29 24.88 11.95
CA LEU A 114 18.27 24.70 10.87
C LEU A 114 19.67 24.32 11.39
N LYS A 115 20.05 24.71 12.61
CA LYS A 115 21.27 24.21 13.26
C LYS A 115 21.13 22.75 13.70
N ALA A 116 19.95 22.33 14.13
CA ALA A 116 19.69 20.95 14.59
C ALA A 116 19.62 19.96 13.43
N LEU A 117 18.94 20.30 12.34
CA LEU A 117 18.62 19.39 11.24
C LEU A 117 19.81 18.62 10.65
N PRO A 118 20.98 19.24 10.33
CA PRO A 118 22.14 18.53 9.76
C PRO A 118 22.80 17.58 10.73
N LEU A 119 22.55 17.70 12.04
CA LEU A 119 23.11 16.83 13.05
C LEU A 119 22.38 15.48 13.13
N PHE A 120 21.13 15.42 12.63
CA PHE A 120 20.39 14.18 12.45
C PHE A 120 20.88 13.47 11.17
N LYS A 121 21.94 12.67 11.27
CA LYS A 121 22.61 12.03 10.12
C LYS A 121 21.74 11.00 9.38
N TYR A 122 20.80 10.38 10.09
CA TYR A 122 19.96 9.29 9.58
C TYR A 122 18.47 9.67 9.64
N PRO A 123 17.63 9.12 8.73
CA PRO A 123 16.19 9.25 8.83
C PRO A 123 15.70 8.50 10.07
N ASN A 124 15.34 9.24 11.11
CA ASN A 124 14.81 8.74 12.37
C ASN A 124 13.72 9.68 12.90
N MET A 125 13.10 9.32 14.03
CA MET A 125 12.05 10.12 14.65
C MET A 125 12.49 11.58 14.90
N GLY A 126 13.67 11.79 15.47
CA GLY A 126 14.16 13.14 15.80
C GLY A 126 14.38 14.01 14.56
N ARG A 127 14.85 13.43 13.45
CA ARG A 127 14.94 14.15 12.18
C ARG A 127 13.56 14.51 11.65
N SER A 128 12.60 13.59 11.75
CA SER A 128 11.22 13.81 11.36
C SER A 128 10.58 14.93 12.19
N ASP A 129 10.78 14.93 13.53
CA ASP A 129 10.28 15.97 14.43
C ASP A 129 10.84 17.35 14.06
N CYS A 130 12.15 17.43 13.81
CA CYS A 130 12.81 18.67 13.40
C CYS A 130 12.29 19.17 12.05
N LEU A 131 12.03 18.28 11.10
CA LEU A 131 11.43 18.63 9.80
C LEU A 131 9.99 19.12 9.94
N ASN A 132 9.20 18.48 10.80
CA ASN A 132 7.83 18.90 11.08
C ASN A 132 7.79 20.29 11.73
N LEU A 133 8.68 20.52 12.70
CA LEU A 133 8.83 21.84 13.33
C LEU A 133 9.22 22.92 12.32
N LEU A 134 10.18 22.63 11.44
CA LEU A 134 10.53 23.55 10.34
C LEU A 134 9.33 23.82 9.42
N GLY A 135 8.55 22.79 9.09
CA GLY A 135 7.32 22.94 8.33
C GLY A 135 6.37 23.95 8.98
N ILE A 136 6.13 23.82 10.27
CA ILE A 136 5.26 24.72 11.05
C ILE A 136 5.83 26.15 11.07
N ILE A 137 7.12 26.30 11.38
CA ILE A 137 7.79 27.61 11.47
C ILE A 137 7.72 28.36 10.12
N HIS A 138 8.01 27.65 9.01
CA HIS A 138 7.96 28.25 7.69
C HIS A 138 6.55 28.70 7.28
N VAL A 139 5.49 27.96 7.70
CA VAL A 139 4.10 28.41 7.51
C VAL A 139 3.88 29.76 8.22
N ARG A 140 4.34 29.87 9.47
CA ARG A 140 4.18 31.11 10.26
C ARG A 140 4.93 32.28 9.66
N LEU A 141 6.03 32.03 8.97
CA LEU A 141 6.83 33.04 8.25
C LEU A 141 6.29 33.33 6.83
N GLY A 142 5.19 32.67 6.39
CA GLY A 142 4.67 32.83 5.02
C GLY A 142 5.50 32.13 3.94
N GLU A 143 6.47 31.34 4.30
CA GLU A 143 7.39 30.63 3.40
C GLU A 143 6.82 29.24 3.02
N PHE A 144 5.73 29.22 2.24
CA PHE A 144 4.92 28.01 2.02
C PHE A 144 5.64 26.89 1.25
N ALA A 145 6.51 27.22 0.28
CA ALA A 145 7.25 26.21 -0.49
C ALA A 145 8.28 25.45 0.37
N PRO A 146 9.14 26.11 1.17
CA PRO A 146 9.96 25.42 2.16
C PRO A 146 9.14 24.62 3.17
N ALA A 147 8.03 25.19 3.67
CA ALA A 147 7.14 24.51 4.62
C ALA A 147 6.63 23.17 4.07
N ALA A 148 6.10 23.17 2.85
CA ALA A 148 5.63 21.97 2.18
C ALA A 148 6.77 20.94 1.96
N SER A 149 7.97 21.42 1.60
CA SER A 149 9.14 20.55 1.42
C SER A 149 9.55 19.85 2.71
N TYR A 150 9.61 20.57 3.82
CA TYR A 150 9.97 19.99 5.11
C TYR A 150 8.90 19.03 5.63
N ALA A 151 7.62 19.42 5.55
CA ALA A 151 6.52 18.57 5.97
C ALA A 151 6.43 17.28 5.12
N LYS A 152 6.73 17.35 3.82
CA LYS A 152 6.83 16.14 2.98
C LYS A 152 7.96 15.22 3.43
N GLN A 153 9.16 15.74 3.62
CA GLN A 153 10.29 14.96 4.09
C GLN A 153 9.99 14.28 5.44
N CYS A 154 9.27 14.97 6.34
CA CYS A 154 8.77 14.39 7.58
C CYS A 154 7.88 13.19 7.31
N VAL A 155 6.83 13.35 6.49
CA VAL A 155 5.90 12.26 6.12
C VAL A 155 6.65 11.09 5.47
N ASP A 156 7.59 11.36 4.56
CA ASP A 156 8.38 10.31 3.88
C ASP A 156 9.23 9.48 4.86
N ILE A 157 9.76 10.11 5.91
CA ILE A 157 10.48 9.40 6.99
C ILE A 157 9.51 8.57 7.81
N ASP A 158 8.41 9.16 8.27
CA ASP A 158 7.43 8.50 9.14
C ASP A 158 6.71 7.34 8.42
N MET A 159 6.50 7.44 7.11
CA MET A 159 6.04 6.34 6.27
C MET A 159 7.00 5.15 6.27
N LYS A 160 8.32 5.41 6.22
CA LYS A 160 9.35 4.35 6.30
C LYS A 160 9.45 3.75 7.69
N LEU A 161 9.19 4.55 8.73
CA LEU A 161 9.15 4.08 10.12
C LEU A 161 7.87 3.28 10.43
N GLY A 162 6.81 3.48 9.62
CA GLY A 162 5.55 2.75 9.76
C GLY A 162 4.71 3.17 10.97
N ASP A 163 4.86 4.40 11.47
CA ASP A 163 4.11 4.93 12.61
C ASP A 163 2.91 5.75 12.13
N PRO A 164 1.66 5.25 12.24
CA PRO A 164 0.48 5.93 11.73
C PRO A 164 0.19 7.27 12.43
N ASP A 165 0.48 7.41 13.74
CA ASP A 165 0.23 8.66 14.45
C ASP A 165 1.14 9.77 13.94
N ARG A 166 2.42 9.47 13.75
CA ARG A 166 3.40 10.41 13.20
C ARG A 166 3.09 10.80 11.76
N ILE A 167 2.73 9.83 10.92
CA ILE A 167 2.30 10.08 9.52
C ILE A 167 1.10 11.04 9.53
N SER A 168 0.11 10.79 10.37
CA SER A 168 -1.08 11.65 10.48
C SER A 168 -0.73 13.07 10.92
N SER A 169 0.28 13.24 11.79
CA SER A 169 0.80 14.54 12.23
C SER A 169 1.44 15.32 11.09
N GLY A 170 2.33 14.68 10.32
CA GLY A 170 2.98 15.30 9.16
C GLY A 170 1.98 15.68 8.06
N LEU A 171 0.98 14.83 7.81
CA LEU A 171 -0.11 15.12 6.86
C LEU A 171 -0.97 16.30 7.32
N ASN A 172 -1.20 16.47 8.62
CA ASN A 172 -1.86 17.65 9.16
C ASN A 172 -1.05 18.93 8.90
N THR A 173 0.27 18.88 9.07
CA THR A 173 1.17 20.02 8.77
C THR A 173 1.16 20.36 7.28
N LEU A 174 1.15 19.34 6.38
CA LEU A 174 0.96 19.56 4.95
C LEU A 174 -0.38 20.22 4.65
N ALA A 175 -1.48 19.69 5.19
CA ALA A 175 -2.81 20.27 5.00
C ALA A 175 -2.86 21.72 5.46
N GLY A 176 -2.31 22.03 6.64
CA GLY A 176 -2.19 23.40 7.16
C GLY A 176 -1.36 24.32 6.25
N THR A 177 -0.26 23.81 5.68
CA THR A 177 0.58 24.55 4.72
C THR A 177 -0.20 24.93 3.46
N TYR A 178 -0.92 23.98 2.87
CA TYR A 178 -1.72 24.23 1.67
C TYR A 178 -2.94 25.11 1.95
N MET A 179 -3.53 24.98 3.15
CA MET A 179 -4.59 25.91 3.61
C MET A 179 -4.07 27.35 3.70
N ALA A 180 -2.92 27.57 4.34
CA ALA A 180 -2.31 28.88 4.47
C ALA A 180 -1.93 29.49 3.11
N ALA A 181 -1.53 28.65 2.15
CA ALA A 181 -1.25 29.04 0.76
C ALA A 181 -2.52 29.20 -0.10
N ASN A 182 -3.71 29.11 0.48
CA ASN A 182 -5.00 29.17 -0.21
C ASN A 182 -5.23 28.06 -1.26
N GLN A 183 -4.52 26.95 -1.17
CA GLN A 183 -4.66 25.77 -2.03
C GLN A 183 -5.54 24.70 -1.35
N VAL A 184 -6.82 25.04 -1.20
CA VAL A 184 -7.77 24.30 -0.33
C VAL A 184 -8.06 22.88 -0.82
N LYS A 185 -8.06 22.66 -2.15
CA LYS A 185 -8.29 21.32 -2.72
C LYS A 185 -7.16 20.34 -2.41
N GLU A 186 -5.96 20.84 -2.39
CA GLU A 186 -4.77 20.07 -2.02
C GLU A 186 -4.79 19.75 -0.52
N ALA A 187 -5.17 20.73 0.31
CA ALA A 187 -5.37 20.52 1.73
C ALA A 187 -6.43 19.44 2.02
N GLU A 188 -7.54 19.41 1.25
CA GLU A 188 -8.57 18.35 1.38
C GLU A 188 -7.97 16.95 1.21
N LYS A 189 -7.07 16.73 0.24
CA LYS A 189 -6.44 15.43 0.02
C LYS A 189 -5.61 14.98 1.21
N PHE A 190 -4.76 15.88 1.71
CA PHE A 190 -3.86 15.55 2.83
C PHE A 190 -4.62 15.34 4.14
N ILE A 191 -5.68 16.13 4.39
CA ILE A 191 -6.46 15.97 5.62
C ILE A 191 -7.26 14.65 5.62
N LEU A 192 -7.80 14.22 4.48
CA LEU A 192 -8.49 12.94 4.36
C LEU A 192 -7.53 11.75 4.57
N GLN A 193 -6.34 11.82 3.99
CA GLN A 193 -5.29 10.83 4.25
C GLN A 193 -4.86 10.83 5.73
N GLY A 194 -4.70 12.02 6.33
CA GLY A 194 -4.37 12.16 7.74
C GLY A 194 -5.40 11.51 8.66
N LEU A 195 -6.69 11.67 8.37
CA LEU A 195 -7.78 11.03 9.12
C LEU A 195 -7.71 9.50 9.03
N GLU A 196 -7.43 8.95 7.85
CA GLU A 196 -7.25 7.49 7.68
C GLU A 196 -6.10 6.94 8.54
N TYR A 197 -4.97 7.68 8.61
CA TYR A 197 -3.85 7.27 9.46
C TYR A 197 -4.13 7.48 10.95
N ALA A 198 -4.89 8.51 11.34
CA ALA A 198 -5.30 8.70 12.72
C ALA A 198 -6.26 7.59 13.21
N ASP A 199 -7.12 7.08 12.33
CA ASP A 199 -7.96 5.92 12.61
C ASP A 199 -7.11 4.65 12.81
N LYS A 200 -6.09 4.42 11.96
CA LYS A 200 -5.14 3.31 12.11
C LYS A 200 -4.34 3.39 13.41
N ALA A 201 -4.03 4.62 13.86
CA ALA A 201 -3.29 4.86 15.11
C ALA A 201 -4.16 4.68 16.37
N ASN A 202 -5.50 4.63 16.24
CA ASN A 202 -6.45 4.67 17.35
C ASN A 202 -6.22 5.86 18.33
N ASN A 203 -5.67 6.96 17.82
CA ASN A 203 -5.40 8.17 18.61
C ASN A 203 -6.57 9.16 18.50
N THR A 204 -7.48 9.12 19.47
CA THR A 204 -8.67 9.98 19.49
C THR A 204 -8.33 11.48 19.57
N SER A 205 -7.25 11.83 20.27
CA SER A 205 -6.75 13.20 20.36
C SER A 205 -6.24 13.71 19.00
N ARG A 206 -5.48 12.89 18.28
CA ARG A 206 -5.01 13.20 16.94
C ARG A 206 -6.17 13.32 15.96
N LYS A 207 -7.11 12.37 16.04
CA LYS A 207 -8.31 12.39 15.21
C LYS A 207 -9.11 13.68 15.39
N ALA A 208 -9.31 14.14 16.62
CA ALA A 208 -10.02 15.40 16.90
C ALA A 208 -9.30 16.62 16.29
N ILE A 209 -7.95 16.65 16.28
CA ILE A 209 -7.18 17.72 15.63
C ILE A 209 -7.43 17.73 14.13
N LEU A 210 -7.36 16.57 13.49
CA LEU A 210 -7.56 16.42 12.05
C LEU A 210 -9.01 16.71 11.63
N LEU A 211 -10.00 16.30 12.43
CA LEU A 211 -11.41 16.65 12.20
C LEU A 211 -11.63 18.16 12.27
N GLY A 212 -10.98 18.84 13.21
CA GLY A 212 -11.01 20.29 13.27
C GLY A 212 -10.40 20.94 12.03
N MET A 213 -9.25 20.47 11.57
CA MET A 213 -8.65 20.95 10.30
C MET A 213 -9.55 20.62 9.11
N ALA A 214 -10.18 19.43 9.07
CA ALA A 214 -11.15 19.09 8.03
C ALA A 214 -12.33 20.08 8.03
N SER A 215 -12.85 20.44 9.20
CA SER A 215 -13.90 21.47 9.30
C SER A 215 -13.49 22.78 8.62
N GLU A 216 -12.29 23.26 8.87
CA GLU A 216 -11.77 24.51 8.25
C GLU A 216 -11.62 24.35 6.73
N VAL A 217 -11.08 23.23 6.26
CA VAL A 217 -10.95 22.92 4.82
C VAL A 217 -12.33 22.93 4.15
N TYR A 218 -13.30 22.23 4.73
CA TYR A 218 -14.64 22.14 4.14
C TYR A 218 -15.42 23.45 4.21
N HIS A 219 -15.16 24.27 5.24
CA HIS A 219 -15.67 25.63 5.30
C HIS A 219 -15.12 26.50 4.15
N LYS A 220 -13.80 26.48 3.93
CA LYS A 220 -13.15 27.17 2.81
C LYS A 220 -13.63 26.70 1.43
N LEU A 221 -14.02 25.42 1.31
CA LEU A 221 -14.63 24.88 0.09
C LEU A 221 -16.12 25.24 -0.07
N GLY A 222 -16.71 25.99 0.85
CA GLY A 222 -18.14 26.33 0.86
C GLY A 222 -19.06 25.16 1.24
N LYS A 223 -18.50 24.02 1.64
CA LYS A 223 -19.26 22.81 2.03
C LYS A 223 -19.61 22.86 3.53
N ASN A 224 -20.32 23.93 3.94
CA ASN A 224 -20.51 24.31 5.35
C ASN A 224 -21.24 23.26 6.19
N LYS A 225 -22.15 22.46 5.60
CA LYS A 225 -22.81 21.35 6.31
C LYS A 225 -21.80 20.32 6.77
N LYS A 226 -20.91 19.86 5.87
CA LYS A 226 -19.82 18.92 6.22
C LYS A 226 -18.86 19.53 7.22
N SER A 227 -18.53 20.83 7.07
CA SER A 227 -17.71 21.56 8.03
C SER A 227 -18.31 21.49 9.44
N LEU A 228 -19.62 21.76 9.58
CA LEU A 228 -20.29 21.68 10.86
C LEU A 228 -20.28 20.26 11.46
N ASP A 229 -20.49 19.24 10.63
CA ASP A 229 -20.44 17.85 11.08
C ASP A 229 -19.04 17.49 11.61
N TYR A 230 -17.97 17.80 10.88
CA TYR A 230 -16.59 17.59 11.33
C TYR A 230 -16.23 18.35 12.61
N ALA A 231 -16.70 19.62 12.73
CA ALA A 231 -16.47 20.40 13.94
C ALA A 231 -17.17 19.79 15.16
N ARG A 232 -18.37 19.25 14.97
CA ARG A 232 -19.14 18.58 16.03
C ARG A 232 -18.45 17.30 16.49
N ASP A 233 -18.04 16.44 15.52
CA ASP A 233 -17.32 15.20 15.85
C ASP A 233 -16.01 15.50 16.59
N ALA A 234 -15.29 16.55 16.17
CA ALA A 234 -14.08 17.01 16.87
C ALA A 234 -14.39 17.49 18.29
N TYR A 235 -15.50 18.24 18.48
CA TYR A 235 -15.92 18.72 19.79
C TYR A 235 -16.27 17.57 20.74
N GLU A 236 -16.97 16.54 20.26
CA GLU A 236 -17.31 15.35 21.05
C GLU A 236 -16.05 14.63 21.54
N LEU A 237 -15.09 14.40 20.65
CA LEU A 237 -13.82 13.75 21.02
C LEU A 237 -13.00 14.62 21.99
N ASP A 238 -12.96 15.93 21.81
CA ASP A 238 -12.28 16.85 22.73
C ASP A 238 -12.99 16.92 24.09
N SER A 239 -14.31 16.80 24.12
CA SER A 239 -15.12 16.74 25.34
C SER A 239 -14.84 15.45 26.13
N ILE A 240 -14.84 14.30 25.46
CA ILE A 240 -14.52 13.01 26.10
C ILE A 240 -13.10 13.04 26.69
N ASN A 241 -12.16 13.67 26.00
CA ASN A 241 -10.77 13.80 26.45
C ASN A 241 -10.55 14.95 27.45
N GLY A 242 -11.58 15.70 27.84
CA GLY A 242 -11.52 16.80 28.81
C GLY A 242 -10.71 18.02 28.38
N ARG A 243 -10.48 18.20 27.07
CA ARG A 243 -9.59 19.22 26.50
C ARG A 243 -10.30 20.57 26.29
N LYS A 244 -10.62 21.25 27.37
CA LYS A 244 -11.37 22.54 27.36
C LYS A 244 -10.85 23.56 26.32
N PRO A 245 -9.53 23.86 26.22
CA PRO A 245 -9.04 24.80 25.21
C PRO A 245 -9.35 24.38 23.78
N LYS A 246 -9.30 23.07 23.48
CA LYS A 246 -9.64 22.53 22.16
C LYS A 246 -11.14 22.59 21.91
N MET A 247 -11.98 22.30 22.92
CA MET A 247 -13.43 22.45 22.82
C MET A 247 -13.82 23.88 22.42
N ALA A 248 -13.16 24.90 22.99
CA ALA A 248 -13.40 26.29 22.61
C ALA A 248 -13.08 26.53 21.11
N MET A 249 -11.95 26.01 20.62
CA MET A 249 -11.61 26.09 19.20
C MET A 249 -12.63 25.37 18.30
N ARG A 250 -13.20 24.22 18.75
CA ARG A 250 -14.26 23.53 17.99
C ARG A 250 -15.54 24.32 17.94
N LEU A 251 -15.89 25.05 19.02
CA LEU A 251 -17.01 25.99 19.00
C LEU A 251 -16.79 27.09 17.96
N SER A 252 -15.58 27.63 17.85
CA SER A 252 -15.21 28.61 16.81
C SER A 252 -15.39 28.04 15.41
N GLN A 253 -14.95 26.80 15.17
CA GLN A 253 -15.12 26.10 13.90
C GLN A 253 -16.60 25.84 13.58
N MET A 254 -17.40 25.44 14.57
CA MET A 254 -18.85 25.29 14.42
C MET A 254 -19.49 26.65 14.06
N ALA A 255 -19.09 27.73 14.74
CA ALA A 255 -19.58 29.08 14.48
C ALA A 255 -19.26 29.52 13.04
N SER A 256 -18.03 29.28 12.54
CA SER A 256 -17.66 29.57 11.15
C SER A 256 -18.53 28.81 10.17
N ALA A 257 -18.81 27.51 10.43
CA ALA A 257 -19.68 26.70 9.58
C ALA A 257 -21.14 27.20 9.60
N LEU A 258 -21.65 27.60 10.78
CA LEU A 258 -22.99 28.20 10.95
C LEU A 258 -23.11 29.53 10.20
N ALA A 259 -22.09 30.39 10.27
CA ALA A 259 -22.03 31.63 9.51
C ALA A 259 -22.10 31.36 8.00
N GLY A 260 -21.33 30.36 7.52
CA GLY A 260 -21.35 29.92 6.13
C GLY A 260 -22.69 29.28 5.69
N LEU A 261 -23.53 28.84 6.63
CA LEU A 261 -24.91 28.41 6.43
C LEU A 261 -25.93 29.55 6.58
N GLN A 262 -25.46 30.79 6.77
CA GLN A 262 -26.28 32.00 7.01
C GLN A 262 -27.11 31.93 8.31
N ARG A 263 -26.72 31.09 9.27
CA ARG A 263 -27.32 30.96 10.59
C ARG A 263 -26.58 31.89 11.56
N TYR A 264 -26.67 33.21 11.28
CA TYR A 264 -25.82 34.23 11.89
C TYR A 264 -26.01 34.35 13.41
N ASP A 265 -27.25 34.27 13.91
CA ASP A 265 -27.53 34.39 15.37
C ASP A 265 -26.90 33.22 16.14
N GLU A 266 -26.94 32.01 15.58
CA GLU A 266 -26.32 30.85 16.18
C GLU A 266 -24.78 30.92 16.09
N ALA A 267 -24.25 31.46 14.98
CA ALA A 267 -22.83 31.70 14.81
C ALA A 267 -22.31 32.72 15.83
N GLU A 268 -23.00 33.86 16.00
CA GLU A 268 -22.69 34.86 17.01
C GLU A 268 -22.63 34.27 18.42
N ALA A 269 -23.68 33.54 18.82
CA ALA A 269 -23.73 32.91 20.14
C ALA A 269 -22.59 31.91 20.35
N ALA A 270 -22.24 31.14 19.32
CA ALA A 270 -21.15 30.18 19.40
C ALA A 270 -19.78 30.88 19.50
N TYR A 271 -19.52 31.96 18.70
CA TYR A 271 -18.29 32.74 18.81
C TYR A 271 -18.14 33.41 20.17
N LEU A 272 -19.17 34.07 20.68
CA LEU A 272 -19.12 34.73 22.00
C LEU A 272 -18.82 33.72 23.12
N ARG A 273 -19.42 32.52 23.05
CA ARG A 273 -19.10 31.43 23.97
C ARG A 273 -17.66 30.94 23.84
N ALA A 274 -17.17 30.76 22.59
CA ALA A 274 -15.79 30.37 22.30
C ALA A 274 -14.79 31.41 22.83
N ILE A 275 -15.02 32.70 22.55
CA ILE A 275 -14.18 33.83 23.02
C ILE A 275 -14.12 33.85 24.54
N THR A 276 -15.23 33.65 25.22
CA THR A 276 -15.26 33.59 26.69
C THR A 276 -14.37 32.47 27.20
N MET A 277 -14.56 31.25 26.69
CA MET A 277 -13.76 30.09 27.07
C MET A 277 -12.27 30.25 26.73
N LEU A 278 -11.94 30.88 25.60
CA LEU A 278 -10.57 31.13 25.19
C LEU A 278 -9.90 32.19 26.08
N LYS A 279 -10.63 33.23 26.49
CA LYS A 279 -10.16 34.22 27.49
C LYS A 279 -9.89 33.57 28.85
N GLU A 280 -10.76 32.68 29.32
CA GLU A 280 -10.57 31.93 30.57
C GLU A 280 -9.29 31.07 30.58
N VAL A 281 -8.96 30.46 29.45
CA VAL A 281 -7.74 29.62 29.31
C VAL A 281 -6.51 30.41 28.84
N GLY A 282 -6.60 31.75 28.71
CA GLY A 282 -5.48 32.62 28.31
C GLY A 282 -5.07 32.49 26.84
N ASN A 283 -5.84 31.87 25.98
CA ASN A 283 -5.53 31.72 24.56
C ASN A 283 -5.93 32.96 23.75
N ILE A 284 -5.21 34.06 23.98
CA ILE A 284 -5.50 35.37 23.38
C ILE A 284 -5.34 35.35 21.85
N HIS A 285 -4.43 34.54 21.32
CA HIS A 285 -4.29 34.39 19.87
C HIS A 285 -5.59 33.89 19.21
N SER A 286 -6.19 32.82 19.74
CA SER A 286 -7.47 32.30 19.21
C SER A 286 -8.63 33.27 19.44
N VAL A 287 -8.60 34.07 20.51
CA VAL A 287 -9.57 35.16 20.72
C VAL A 287 -9.52 36.15 19.54
N GLY A 288 -8.33 36.58 19.11
CA GLY A 288 -8.18 37.45 17.95
C GLY A 288 -8.77 36.84 16.67
N ILE A 289 -8.54 35.54 16.44
CA ILE A 289 -9.11 34.84 15.30
C ILE A 289 -10.65 34.88 15.35
N ASP A 290 -11.24 34.55 16.49
CA ASP A 290 -12.70 34.52 16.65
C ASP A 290 -13.31 35.93 16.53
N LEU A 291 -12.62 36.97 17.04
CA LEU A 291 -13.04 38.35 16.86
C LEU A 291 -13.07 38.74 15.37
N ASN A 292 -12.07 38.35 14.59
CA ASN A 292 -12.09 38.55 13.13
C ASN A 292 -13.30 37.88 12.49
N GLN A 293 -13.56 36.63 12.82
CA GLN A 293 -14.68 35.90 12.23
C GLN A 293 -16.04 36.46 12.66
N LEU A 294 -16.18 36.85 13.93
CA LEU A 294 -17.37 37.50 14.47
C LEU A 294 -17.60 38.86 13.79
N GLY A 295 -16.53 39.61 13.54
CA GLY A 295 -16.59 40.85 12.79
C GLY A 295 -17.17 40.66 11.39
N PHE A 296 -16.80 39.60 10.68
CA PHE A 296 -17.41 39.27 9.38
C PHE A 296 -18.89 38.87 9.53
N VAL A 297 -19.27 38.15 10.59
CA VAL A 297 -20.70 37.86 10.87
C VAL A 297 -21.48 39.16 11.07
N TYR A 298 -20.94 40.13 11.79
CA TYR A 298 -21.57 41.43 11.99
C TYR A 298 -21.68 42.27 10.69
N ILE A 299 -20.72 42.18 9.79
CA ILE A 299 -20.83 42.79 8.43
C ILE A 299 -22.05 42.22 7.71
N GLU A 300 -22.19 40.87 7.69
CA GLU A 300 -23.33 40.21 7.03
C GLU A 300 -24.68 40.57 7.64
N GLN A 301 -24.72 40.88 8.94
CA GLN A 301 -25.90 41.37 9.65
C GLN A 301 -26.08 42.89 9.53
N ASN A 302 -25.23 43.64 8.79
CA ASN A 302 -25.22 45.09 8.70
C ASN A 302 -24.95 45.82 10.03
N ARG A 303 -24.33 45.13 10.98
CA ARG A 303 -23.93 45.65 12.31
C ARG A 303 -22.51 46.21 12.26
N THR A 304 -22.29 47.21 11.43
CA THR A 304 -20.98 47.71 11.02
C THR A 304 -20.12 48.25 12.17
N ARG A 305 -20.71 48.89 13.19
CA ARG A 305 -19.95 49.43 14.35
C ARG A 305 -19.33 48.29 15.18
N GLU A 306 -20.12 47.27 15.48
CA GLU A 306 -19.68 46.08 16.20
C GLU A 306 -18.61 45.31 15.44
N ALA A 307 -18.72 45.25 14.11
CA ALA A 307 -17.71 44.68 13.25
C ALA A 307 -16.37 45.42 13.39
N ILE A 308 -16.37 46.78 13.33
CA ILE A 308 -15.18 47.61 13.49
C ILE A 308 -14.51 47.38 14.85
N ASP A 309 -15.29 47.28 15.91
CA ASP A 309 -14.75 47.06 17.27
C ASP A 309 -14.06 45.69 17.35
N CYS A 310 -14.68 44.62 16.81
CA CYS A 310 -14.07 43.31 16.73
C CYS A 310 -12.76 43.30 15.95
N PHE A 311 -12.72 43.91 14.76
CA PHE A 311 -11.50 43.94 13.95
C PHE A 311 -10.39 44.80 14.56
N LYS A 312 -10.70 45.88 15.26
CA LYS A 312 -9.71 46.70 15.99
C LYS A 312 -9.08 45.92 17.13
N GLU A 313 -9.92 45.22 17.94
CA GLU A 313 -9.42 44.40 19.04
C GLU A 313 -8.53 43.27 18.48
N ALA A 314 -8.97 42.58 17.41
CA ALA A 314 -8.21 41.52 16.74
C ALA A 314 -6.86 42.03 16.21
N SER A 315 -6.84 43.15 15.45
CA SER A 315 -5.61 43.73 14.93
C SER A 315 -4.65 44.13 16.06
N GLY A 316 -5.16 44.68 17.16
CA GLY A 316 -4.35 45.01 18.34
C GLY A 316 -3.70 43.78 19.00
N ILE A 317 -4.36 42.61 18.94
CA ILE A 317 -3.80 41.33 19.39
C ILE A 317 -2.70 40.88 18.43
N PHE A 318 -2.97 40.82 17.14
CA PHE A 318 -2.05 40.27 16.15
C PHE A 318 -0.83 41.12 15.91
N SER A 319 -0.97 42.46 15.90
CA SER A 319 0.17 43.39 15.78
C SER A 319 1.15 43.22 16.95
N LYS A 320 0.65 43.01 18.19
CA LYS A 320 1.52 42.76 19.36
C LYS A 320 2.25 41.42 19.26
N MET A 321 1.65 40.44 18.62
CA MET A 321 2.21 39.10 18.46
C MET A 321 3.07 38.94 17.21
N GLY A 322 3.08 39.92 16.31
CA GLY A 322 3.76 39.82 15.03
C GLY A 322 3.11 38.83 14.05
N ASP A 323 1.83 38.50 14.26
CA ASP A 323 1.08 37.58 13.41
C ASP A 323 0.52 38.29 12.19
N LEU A 324 1.34 38.44 11.16
CA LEU A 324 0.99 39.11 9.91
C LEU A 324 -0.18 38.45 9.19
N TYR A 325 -0.30 37.11 9.29
CA TYR A 325 -1.33 36.34 8.58
C TYR A 325 -2.75 36.74 9.05
N ASN A 326 -2.95 36.77 10.35
CA ASN A 326 -4.25 37.12 10.93
C ASN A 326 -4.49 38.63 10.94
N ASP A 327 -3.44 39.44 11.03
CA ASP A 327 -3.58 40.91 10.98
C ASP A 327 -4.04 41.41 9.60
N VAL A 328 -3.59 40.74 8.51
CA VAL A 328 -4.14 40.98 7.16
C VAL A 328 -5.67 40.81 7.14
N CYS A 329 -6.20 39.79 7.81
CA CYS A 329 -7.64 39.55 7.88
C CYS A 329 -8.36 40.67 8.66
N SER A 330 -7.77 41.17 9.75
CA SER A 330 -8.32 42.27 10.54
C SER A 330 -8.42 43.55 9.72
N HIS A 331 -7.34 43.93 9.01
CA HIS A 331 -7.33 45.15 8.17
C HIS A 331 -8.24 45.02 6.94
N LYS A 332 -8.43 43.83 6.40
CA LYS A 332 -9.46 43.56 5.37
C LYS A 332 -10.86 43.87 5.91
N GLY A 333 -11.19 43.34 7.08
CA GLY A 333 -12.48 43.55 7.74
C GLY A 333 -12.71 45.03 8.08
N LEU A 334 -11.69 45.75 8.57
CA LEU A 334 -11.75 47.20 8.80
C LEU A 334 -12.03 47.97 7.51
N TYR A 335 -11.34 47.65 6.42
CA TYR A 335 -11.59 48.24 5.11
C TYR A 335 -13.03 48.04 4.65
N GLU A 336 -13.53 46.79 4.68
CA GLU A 336 -14.90 46.46 4.29
C GLU A 336 -15.94 47.18 5.19
N SER A 337 -15.70 47.25 6.49
CA SER A 337 -16.58 47.93 7.43
C SER A 337 -16.59 49.44 7.27
N TYR A 338 -15.44 50.07 7.03
CA TYR A 338 -15.38 51.53 6.84
C TYR A 338 -15.88 52.01 5.50
N TRP A 339 -15.98 51.12 4.49
CA TRP A 339 -16.35 51.48 3.12
C TRP A 339 -17.60 52.34 3.03
N SER A 340 -18.64 52.03 3.80
CA SER A 340 -19.90 52.77 3.81
C SER A 340 -19.98 53.88 4.84
N LEU A 341 -19.09 53.93 5.84
CA LEU A 341 -19.14 54.88 6.96
C LEU A 341 -18.16 56.03 6.84
N SER A 342 -16.94 55.76 6.38
CA SER A 342 -15.83 56.73 6.34
C SER A 342 -14.85 56.38 5.23
N PRO A 343 -14.94 57.03 4.05
CA PRO A 343 -14.04 56.74 2.94
C PRO A 343 -12.55 56.95 3.29
N ASP A 344 -12.23 57.92 4.13
CA ASP A 344 -10.84 58.17 4.55
C ASP A 344 -10.31 57.04 5.45
N SER A 345 -11.12 56.59 6.39
CA SER A 345 -10.75 55.44 7.24
C SER A 345 -10.65 54.15 6.40
N ALA A 346 -11.55 53.95 5.44
CA ALA A 346 -11.48 52.84 4.51
C ALA A 346 -10.18 52.84 3.70
N LYS A 347 -9.77 54.01 3.18
CA LYS A 347 -8.50 54.15 2.45
C LYS A 347 -7.29 53.81 3.30
N ILE A 348 -7.27 54.26 4.56
CA ILE A 348 -6.20 53.93 5.50
C ILE A 348 -6.13 52.44 5.74
N ALA A 349 -7.28 51.81 6.07
CA ALA A 349 -7.38 50.37 6.29
C ALA A 349 -6.95 49.54 5.05
N LEU A 350 -7.33 49.99 3.84
CA LEU A 350 -6.95 49.36 2.58
C LEU A 350 -5.41 49.44 2.36
N ASN A 351 -4.80 50.58 2.65
CA ASN A 351 -3.35 50.72 2.51
C ASN A 351 -2.60 49.79 3.47
N HIS A 352 -3.04 49.67 4.73
CA HIS A 352 -2.48 48.73 5.69
C HIS A 352 -2.70 47.27 5.24
N TYR A 353 -3.89 46.95 4.79
CA TYR A 353 -4.21 45.60 4.23
C TYR A 353 -3.26 45.23 3.08
N ASN A 354 -3.07 46.13 2.11
CA ASN A 354 -2.20 45.88 0.96
C ASN A 354 -0.74 45.71 1.39
N ALA A 355 -0.21 46.58 2.26
CA ALA A 355 1.17 46.50 2.73
C ALA A 355 1.45 45.18 3.48
N LEU A 356 0.55 44.78 4.37
CA LEU A 356 0.67 43.51 5.11
C LEU A 356 0.53 42.31 4.19
N LYS A 357 -0.42 42.35 3.25
CA LYS A 357 -0.65 41.32 2.26
C LYS A 357 0.56 41.10 1.36
N ASP A 358 1.19 42.20 0.86
CA ASP A 358 2.38 42.10 0.04
C ASP A 358 3.57 41.52 0.81
N SER A 359 3.68 41.84 2.10
CA SER A 359 4.70 41.27 2.98
C SER A 359 4.46 39.74 3.22
N LEU A 360 3.21 39.34 3.42
CA LEU A 360 2.85 37.93 3.70
C LEU A 360 2.91 37.05 2.45
N TYR A 361 2.33 37.56 1.36
CA TYR A 361 2.19 36.78 0.11
C TYR A 361 3.17 37.27 -0.94
N HIS A 362 4.46 37.28 -0.62
CA HIS A 362 5.46 37.60 -1.65
C HIS A 362 5.19 36.68 -2.85
N GLN A 363 4.94 37.26 -4.02
CA GLN A 363 4.53 36.55 -5.25
C GLN A 363 5.43 35.34 -5.54
N ALA A 364 6.72 35.45 -5.27
CA ALA A 364 7.69 34.36 -5.40
C ALA A 364 7.37 33.13 -4.53
N SER A 365 6.78 33.31 -3.34
CA SER A 365 6.43 32.19 -2.45
C SER A 365 5.24 31.40 -2.94
N ALA A 366 4.22 32.10 -3.48
CA ALA A 366 3.04 31.45 -4.05
C ALA A 366 3.37 30.68 -5.33
N GLU A 367 4.17 31.29 -6.22
CA GLU A 367 4.65 30.65 -7.45
C GLU A 367 5.59 29.46 -7.16
N ALA A 368 6.48 29.60 -6.16
CA ALA A 368 7.35 28.51 -5.73
C ALA A 368 6.56 27.32 -5.18
N LEU A 369 5.50 27.58 -4.38
CA LEU A 369 4.62 26.53 -3.89
C LEU A 369 3.84 25.85 -5.02
N ALA A 370 3.33 26.62 -6.00
CA ALA A 370 2.62 26.08 -7.14
C ALA A 370 3.53 25.19 -8.00
N ARG A 371 4.80 25.58 -8.23
CA ARG A 371 5.80 24.75 -8.92
C ARG A 371 6.12 23.50 -8.11
N TYR A 372 6.35 23.64 -6.82
CA TYR A 372 6.61 22.52 -5.92
C TYR A 372 5.45 21.52 -5.90
N TYR A 373 4.19 22.01 -5.88
CA TYR A 373 3.02 21.15 -5.98
C TYR A 373 2.96 20.40 -7.31
N ALA A 374 3.27 21.06 -8.43
CA ALA A 374 3.30 20.41 -9.73
C ALA A 374 4.38 19.31 -9.83
N GLU A 375 5.51 19.48 -9.17
CA GLU A 375 6.56 18.45 -9.04
C GLU A 375 6.13 17.33 -8.09
N PHE A 376 5.61 17.69 -6.93
CA PHE A 376 5.13 16.76 -5.94
C PHE A 376 3.95 15.91 -6.42
N GLY A 377 2.98 16.55 -7.10
CA GLY A 377 1.85 15.85 -7.70
C GLY A 377 2.29 14.82 -8.76
N ARG A 378 3.34 15.15 -9.53
CA ARG A 378 3.97 14.20 -10.47
C ARG A 378 4.66 13.06 -9.75
N ASP A 379 5.40 13.33 -8.67
CA ASP A 379 6.09 12.31 -7.88
C ASP A 379 5.11 11.36 -7.20
N MET A 380 4.04 11.92 -6.59
CA MET A 380 2.96 11.12 -5.99
C MET A 380 2.25 10.24 -7.02
N LEU A 381 1.94 10.81 -8.18
CA LEU A 381 1.32 10.06 -9.28
C LEU A 381 2.28 8.99 -9.82
N GLN A 382 3.57 9.29 -9.92
CA GLN A 382 4.58 8.32 -10.32
C GLN A 382 4.75 7.20 -9.30
N ASP A 383 4.72 7.51 -8.01
CA ASP A 383 4.79 6.51 -6.94
C ASP A 383 3.52 5.66 -6.88
N GLU A 384 2.34 6.23 -7.09
CA GLU A 384 1.09 5.50 -7.22
C GLU A 384 1.10 4.58 -8.46
N ILE A 385 1.58 5.09 -9.61
CA ILE A 385 1.79 4.29 -10.82
C ILE A 385 2.82 3.19 -10.56
N ARG A 386 3.92 3.49 -9.87
CA ARG A 386 4.94 2.49 -9.49
C ARG A 386 4.36 1.41 -8.57
N GLN A 387 3.58 1.76 -7.56
CA GLN A 387 2.93 0.80 -6.66
C GLN A 387 1.91 -0.04 -7.41
N THR A 388 1.08 0.59 -8.26
CA THR A 388 0.11 -0.10 -9.12
C THR A 388 0.80 -1.04 -10.10
N ASN A 389 1.91 -0.61 -10.71
CA ASN A 389 2.70 -1.45 -11.61
C ASN A 389 3.40 -2.60 -10.86
N LYS A 390 3.92 -2.36 -9.65
CA LYS A 390 4.46 -3.44 -8.79
C LYS A 390 3.39 -4.47 -8.43
N ALA A 391 2.18 -4.02 -8.09
CA ALA A 391 1.06 -4.91 -7.81
C ALA A 391 0.67 -5.71 -9.07
N ARG A 392 0.52 -5.06 -10.22
CA ARG A 392 0.25 -5.72 -11.52
C ARG A 392 1.34 -6.72 -11.89
N MET A 393 2.62 -6.35 -11.73
CA MET A 393 3.75 -7.25 -12.00
C MET A 393 3.72 -8.46 -11.08
N ARG A 394 3.42 -8.28 -9.79
CA ARG A 394 3.22 -9.39 -8.85
C ARG A 394 2.09 -10.31 -9.29
N ASP A 395 0.96 -9.76 -9.70
CA ASP A 395 -0.21 -10.53 -10.14
C ASP A 395 0.07 -11.27 -11.46
N ILE A 396 0.82 -10.66 -12.39
CA ILE A 396 1.30 -11.32 -13.61
C ILE A 396 2.26 -12.47 -13.26
N ILE A 397 3.20 -12.27 -12.34
CA ILE A 397 4.13 -13.32 -11.90
C ILE A 397 3.36 -14.48 -11.26
N ILE A 398 2.38 -14.20 -10.40
CA ILE A 398 1.51 -15.22 -9.81
C ILE A 398 0.74 -15.96 -10.91
N GLY A 399 0.18 -15.24 -11.88
CA GLY A 399 -0.50 -15.84 -13.04
C GLY A 399 0.41 -16.76 -13.86
N ILE A 400 1.65 -16.35 -14.13
CA ILE A 400 2.65 -17.17 -14.81
C ILE A 400 2.99 -18.43 -14.01
N ILE A 401 3.18 -18.30 -12.68
CA ILE A 401 3.46 -19.45 -11.81
C ILE A 401 2.28 -20.45 -11.83
N ILE A 402 1.05 -19.95 -11.71
CA ILE A 402 -0.16 -20.78 -11.80
C ILE A 402 -0.23 -21.48 -13.16
N PHE A 403 0.04 -20.75 -14.25
CA PHE A 403 0.05 -21.33 -15.61
C PHE A 403 1.11 -22.42 -15.74
N ILE A 404 2.33 -22.21 -15.22
CA ILE A 404 3.40 -23.21 -15.23
C ILE A 404 2.98 -24.44 -14.43
N VAL A 405 2.37 -24.28 -13.27
CA VAL A 405 1.86 -25.39 -12.44
C VAL A 405 0.79 -26.17 -13.20
N ILE A 406 -0.18 -25.49 -13.82
CA ILE A 406 -1.22 -26.15 -14.60
C ILE A 406 -0.61 -26.88 -15.80
N ALA A 407 0.33 -26.24 -16.51
CA ALA A 407 1.01 -26.84 -17.66
C ALA A 407 1.83 -28.09 -17.25
N THR A 408 2.53 -28.04 -16.11
CA THR A 408 3.28 -29.20 -15.58
C THR A 408 2.35 -30.34 -15.15
N ILE A 409 1.21 -30.03 -14.50
CA ILE A 409 0.19 -31.05 -14.17
C ILE A 409 -0.39 -31.64 -15.44
N ALA A 410 -0.73 -30.82 -16.44
CA ALA A 410 -1.25 -31.31 -17.72
C ALA A 410 -0.23 -32.20 -18.44
N ALA A 411 1.04 -31.79 -18.48
CA ALA A 411 2.14 -32.59 -19.05
C ALA A 411 2.31 -33.93 -18.30
N PHE A 412 2.22 -33.90 -16.96
CA PHE A 412 2.26 -35.10 -16.15
C PHE A 412 1.09 -36.02 -16.43
N VAL A 413 -0.13 -35.49 -16.55
CA VAL A 413 -1.34 -36.28 -16.88
C VAL A 413 -1.23 -36.89 -18.28
N ILE A 414 -0.75 -36.10 -19.26
CA ILE A 414 -0.53 -36.59 -20.63
C ILE A 414 0.52 -37.70 -20.62
N ARG A 415 1.64 -37.52 -19.91
CA ARG A 415 2.70 -38.51 -19.77
C ARG A 415 2.20 -39.79 -19.06
N ALA A 416 1.41 -39.62 -18.01
CA ALA A 416 0.81 -40.77 -17.29
C ALA A 416 -0.21 -41.52 -18.17
N ARG A 417 -1.01 -40.82 -18.99
CA ARG A 417 -1.89 -41.44 -19.99
C ARG A 417 -1.09 -42.19 -21.07
N TYR A 418 -0.03 -41.58 -21.56
CA TYR A 418 0.87 -42.19 -22.54
C TYR A 418 1.53 -43.44 -21.98
N LEU A 419 2.09 -43.41 -20.76
CA LEU A 419 2.71 -44.56 -20.13
C LEU A 419 1.68 -45.67 -19.88
N ARG A 420 0.46 -45.37 -19.45
CA ARG A 420 -0.62 -46.34 -19.29
C ARG A 420 -1.04 -46.99 -20.62
N HIS A 421 -1.06 -46.18 -21.69
CA HIS A 421 -1.31 -46.69 -23.03
C HIS A 421 -0.18 -47.63 -23.48
N ARG A 422 1.07 -47.22 -23.32
CA ARG A 422 2.26 -48.03 -23.67
C ARG A 422 2.28 -49.36 -22.90
N LEU A 423 2.02 -49.32 -21.59
CA LEU A 423 1.95 -50.54 -20.77
C LEU A 423 0.80 -51.47 -21.18
N ARG A 424 -0.31 -50.93 -21.67
CA ARG A 424 -1.41 -51.72 -22.22
C ARG A 424 -0.97 -52.41 -23.52
N VAL A 425 -0.41 -51.66 -24.47
CA VAL A 425 0.07 -52.25 -25.73
C VAL A 425 1.11 -53.32 -25.47
N LEU A 426 2.09 -53.11 -24.59
CA LEU A 426 3.08 -54.13 -24.26
C LEU A 426 2.48 -55.39 -23.61
N ARG A 427 1.47 -55.22 -22.73
CA ARG A 427 0.75 -56.37 -22.16
C ARG A 427 -0.01 -57.18 -23.23
N TYR A 428 -0.58 -56.47 -24.23
CA TYR A 428 -1.26 -57.14 -25.34
C TYR A 428 -0.29 -57.82 -26.25
N ILE A 429 0.85 -57.20 -26.62
CA ILE A 429 1.91 -57.84 -27.41
C ILE A 429 2.34 -59.16 -26.72
N LYS A 430 2.59 -59.09 -25.38
CA LYS A 430 2.96 -60.27 -24.61
C LYS A 430 1.86 -61.36 -24.62
N LYS A 431 0.57 -60.95 -24.46
CA LYS A 431 -0.57 -61.89 -24.51
C LYS A 431 -0.77 -62.48 -25.88
N VAL A 432 -0.53 -61.70 -26.98
CA VAL A 432 -0.54 -62.19 -28.36
C VAL A 432 0.53 -63.26 -28.54
N GLY A 433 1.78 -62.95 -28.12
CA GLY A 433 2.89 -63.91 -28.24
C GLY A 433 2.69 -65.20 -27.42
N GLU A 434 2.00 -65.12 -26.24
CA GLU A 434 1.61 -66.30 -25.46
C GLU A 434 0.53 -67.11 -26.14
N LEU A 435 -0.46 -66.46 -26.78
CA LEU A 435 -1.51 -67.14 -27.55
C LEU A 435 -0.96 -67.79 -28.83
N GLU A 436 -0.09 -67.10 -29.58
CA GLU A 436 0.59 -67.71 -30.73
C GLU A 436 1.38 -68.95 -30.34
N ARG A 437 2.14 -68.91 -29.22
CA ARG A 437 2.89 -70.05 -28.73
C ARG A 437 1.97 -71.22 -28.35
N LYS A 438 0.83 -70.93 -27.72
CA LYS A 438 -0.18 -71.94 -27.38
C LYS A 438 -0.84 -72.56 -28.62
N CYS A 439 -1.06 -71.71 -29.68
CA CYS A 439 -1.53 -72.28 -30.97
C CYS A 439 -0.48 -73.17 -31.63
N ASP A 440 0.81 -72.76 -31.66
CA ASP A 440 1.92 -73.53 -32.19
C ASP A 440 2.11 -74.86 -31.40
N GLU A 441 1.91 -74.85 -30.06
CA GLU A 441 1.95 -76.05 -29.19
C GLU A 441 0.75 -76.92 -29.45
N ALA A 442 -0.45 -76.38 -29.69
CA ALA A 442 -1.65 -77.13 -30.01
C ALA A 442 -1.55 -77.76 -31.41
N GLU A 443 -1.02 -77.05 -32.41
CA GLU A 443 -0.75 -77.67 -33.75
C GLU A 443 0.26 -78.82 -33.69
N LYS A 444 1.31 -78.70 -32.86
CA LYS A 444 2.24 -79.81 -32.60
C LYS A 444 1.56 -81.03 -31.93
N ASN A 445 0.69 -80.77 -30.94
CA ASN A 445 -0.04 -81.84 -30.25
C ASN A 445 -1.09 -82.48 -31.14
N ILE A 446 -1.65 -81.79 -32.14
CA ILE A 446 -2.57 -82.35 -33.13
C ILE A 446 -1.79 -83.20 -34.16
N ALA A 447 -0.55 -82.86 -34.47
CA ALA A 447 0.29 -83.64 -35.35
C ALA A 447 0.80 -84.96 -34.74
N ASP A 448 0.85 -85.04 -33.37
CA ASP A 448 1.33 -86.21 -32.64
C ASP A 448 0.21 -87.16 -32.12
N SER A 449 -1.07 -86.79 -32.30
CA SER A 449 -2.19 -87.55 -31.76
C SER A 449 -2.91 -88.33 -32.85
N ARG A 450 -2.73 -89.66 -32.86
CA ARG A 450 -3.68 -90.59 -33.50
C ARG A 450 -4.90 -90.73 -32.59
N PRO A 451 -6.10 -91.03 -33.16
CA PRO A 451 -7.35 -90.92 -32.44
C PRO A 451 -7.60 -92.14 -31.51
N ASP A 452 -7.99 -91.89 -30.28
CA ASP A 452 -8.76 -92.81 -29.55
C ASP A 452 -9.90 -92.14 -28.78
N ASN A 453 -11.09 -92.79 -28.87
CA ASN A 453 -12.36 -92.37 -28.33
C ASN A 453 -12.36 -92.41 -26.79
N SER A 454 -12.89 -91.37 -26.16
CA SER A 454 -13.97 -91.57 -25.14
C SER A 454 -14.32 -90.25 -24.44
N CYS A 455 -15.58 -89.94 -24.56
CA CYS A 455 -16.55 -89.45 -23.55
C CYS A 455 -16.25 -88.33 -22.58
N GLU A 456 -17.10 -87.32 -22.75
CA GLU A 456 -17.88 -86.61 -21.72
C GLU A 456 -17.20 -86.12 -20.43
N GLU A 457 -17.09 -84.82 -20.31
CA GLU A 457 -17.66 -83.98 -19.23
C GLU A 457 -17.08 -82.59 -19.23
N LYS A 458 -17.91 -81.60 -19.46
CA LYS A 458 -18.17 -80.43 -18.66
C LYS A 458 -18.61 -79.23 -19.49
N ALA A 459 -19.88 -78.97 -19.46
CA ALA A 459 -20.53 -77.72 -19.91
C ALA A 459 -20.19 -76.62 -18.96
N SER A 460 -19.07 -75.85 -19.26
CA SER A 460 -18.81 -74.49 -18.71
C SER A 460 -17.69 -73.76 -19.43
N GLU A 461 -17.18 -74.24 -20.58
CA GLU A 461 -16.10 -73.63 -21.36
C GLU A 461 -16.51 -73.16 -22.76
N ILE A 462 -17.80 -73.00 -23.06
CA ILE A 462 -18.30 -72.75 -24.43
C ILE A 462 -18.03 -71.30 -24.88
N ASP A 463 -17.91 -70.39 -23.97
CA ASP A 463 -17.72 -68.96 -24.33
C ASP A 463 -16.22 -68.58 -24.65
N ASP A 464 -15.27 -69.40 -24.20
CA ASP A 464 -13.84 -69.20 -24.42
C ASP A 464 -13.35 -69.77 -25.77
N ASP A 465 -14.03 -70.77 -26.30
CA ASP A 465 -13.65 -71.49 -27.52
C ASP A 465 -14.04 -70.74 -28.82
N GLU A 466 -15.22 -70.07 -28.85
CA GLU A 466 -15.61 -69.17 -29.94
C GLU A 466 -14.75 -67.95 -30.01
N GLY A 467 -14.34 -67.38 -28.86
CA GLY A 467 -13.43 -66.27 -28.74
C GLY A 467 -12.03 -66.64 -29.25
N ARG A 468 -11.53 -67.81 -28.92
CA ARG A 468 -10.24 -68.34 -29.41
C ARG A 468 -10.25 -68.61 -30.92
N ALA A 469 -11.28 -69.24 -31.46
CA ALA A 469 -11.45 -69.44 -32.87
C ALA A 469 -11.50 -68.14 -33.67
N PHE A 470 -12.24 -67.14 -33.15
CA PHE A 470 -12.28 -65.79 -33.74
C PHE A 470 -10.91 -65.09 -33.74
N LEU A 471 -10.14 -65.20 -32.66
CA LEU A 471 -8.80 -64.60 -32.58
C LEU A 471 -7.82 -65.33 -33.51
N ALA A 472 -7.83 -66.66 -33.58
CA ALA A 472 -6.99 -67.44 -34.49
C ALA A 472 -7.23 -67.03 -35.94
N GLN A 473 -8.51 -66.99 -36.36
CA GLN A 473 -8.86 -66.52 -37.71
C GLN A 473 -8.46 -65.06 -37.93
N LEU A 474 -8.58 -64.20 -36.93
CA LEU A 474 -8.20 -62.80 -37.01
C LEU A 474 -6.68 -62.62 -37.18
N PHE A 475 -5.84 -63.38 -36.49
CA PHE A 475 -4.40 -63.34 -36.65
C PHE A 475 -3.99 -63.71 -38.09
N GLU A 476 -4.53 -64.78 -38.65
CA GLU A 476 -4.28 -65.19 -40.01
C GLU A 476 -4.71 -64.15 -41.05
N VAL A 477 -5.89 -63.55 -40.86
CA VAL A 477 -6.40 -62.48 -41.72
C VAL A 477 -5.57 -61.21 -41.61
N VAL A 478 -5.14 -60.80 -40.38
CA VAL A 478 -4.29 -59.63 -40.20
C VAL A 478 -2.91 -59.83 -40.78
N ASP A 479 -2.30 -61.03 -40.64
CA ASP A 479 -1.00 -61.31 -41.27
C ASP A 479 -1.12 -61.29 -42.79
N THR A 480 -2.15 -61.84 -43.37
CA THR A 480 -2.43 -61.79 -44.83
C THR A 480 -2.63 -60.33 -45.31
N ALA A 481 -3.37 -59.53 -44.54
CA ALA A 481 -3.63 -58.13 -44.81
C ALA A 481 -2.35 -57.27 -44.72
N LEU A 482 -1.46 -57.57 -43.78
CA LEU A 482 -0.16 -56.91 -43.63
C LEU A 482 0.78 -57.25 -44.82
N ASP A 483 0.77 -58.53 -45.28
CA ASP A 483 1.56 -58.92 -46.48
C ASP A 483 1.09 -58.20 -47.73
N ASN A 484 -0.23 -58.02 -47.88
CA ASN A 484 -0.83 -57.32 -49.01
C ASN A 484 -0.83 -55.77 -48.83
N LYS A 485 -0.33 -55.28 -47.72
CA LYS A 485 -0.29 -53.83 -47.36
C LYS A 485 -1.66 -53.14 -47.31
N ASP A 486 -2.73 -53.89 -47.21
CA ASP A 486 -4.11 -53.40 -47.11
C ASP A 486 -4.76 -53.92 -45.80
N TYR A 487 -4.34 -53.28 -44.70
CA TYR A 487 -4.72 -53.65 -43.34
C TYR A 487 -5.70 -52.65 -42.68
N GLY A 488 -6.48 -51.95 -43.50
CA GLY A 488 -7.56 -51.10 -43.02
C GLY A 488 -8.63 -51.88 -42.24
N VAL A 489 -9.18 -51.32 -41.18
CA VAL A 489 -10.21 -51.97 -40.31
C VAL A 489 -11.37 -52.52 -41.17
N ALA A 490 -11.84 -51.74 -42.15
CA ALA A 490 -12.91 -52.16 -43.06
C ALA A 490 -12.51 -53.38 -43.91
N LYS A 491 -11.25 -53.43 -44.38
CA LYS A 491 -10.73 -54.52 -45.17
C LYS A 491 -10.62 -55.81 -44.35
N ILE A 492 -10.04 -55.73 -43.16
CA ILE A 492 -9.93 -56.88 -42.24
C ILE A 492 -11.32 -57.39 -41.87
N ALA A 493 -12.28 -56.49 -41.55
CA ALA A 493 -13.66 -56.90 -41.28
C ALA A 493 -14.28 -57.63 -42.48
N SER A 494 -14.04 -57.14 -43.71
CA SER A 494 -14.50 -57.82 -44.92
C SER A 494 -13.88 -59.20 -45.12
N MET A 495 -12.58 -59.33 -44.85
CA MET A 495 -11.86 -60.62 -44.93
C MET A 495 -12.34 -61.61 -43.88
N MET A 496 -12.85 -61.13 -42.75
CA MET A 496 -13.51 -61.92 -41.69
C MET A 496 -15.00 -62.19 -41.98
N ASN A 497 -15.49 -61.80 -43.16
CA ASN A 497 -16.93 -61.90 -43.53
C ASN A 497 -17.85 -61.18 -42.58
N MET A 498 -17.41 -60.03 -42.05
CA MET A 498 -18.17 -59.23 -41.06
C MET A 498 -18.34 -57.79 -41.52
N THR A 499 -19.41 -57.14 -41.06
CA THR A 499 -19.47 -55.65 -41.14
C THR A 499 -18.48 -55.02 -40.18
N GLU A 500 -17.96 -53.87 -40.52
CA GLU A 500 -17.03 -53.14 -39.63
C GLU A 500 -17.60 -52.94 -38.22
N ARG A 501 -18.92 -52.66 -38.12
CA ARG A 501 -19.63 -52.49 -36.83
C ARG A 501 -19.64 -53.81 -36.02
N THR A 502 -19.92 -54.91 -36.64
CA THR A 502 -19.91 -56.24 -36.00
C THR A 502 -18.50 -56.63 -35.58
N PHE A 503 -17.51 -56.42 -36.45
CA PHE A 503 -16.12 -56.69 -36.14
C PHE A 503 -15.62 -55.85 -34.95
N ARG A 504 -15.91 -54.56 -34.95
CA ARG A 504 -15.54 -53.67 -33.82
C ARG A 504 -16.15 -54.13 -32.50
N ARG A 505 -17.43 -54.54 -32.49
CA ARG A 505 -18.12 -55.03 -31.32
C ARG A 505 -17.50 -56.33 -30.83
N ARG A 506 -17.37 -57.35 -31.71
CA ARG A 506 -16.88 -58.69 -31.35
C ARG A 506 -15.41 -58.66 -30.90
N LEU A 507 -14.59 -57.85 -31.55
CA LEU A 507 -13.20 -57.66 -31.15
C LEU A 507 -13.12 -57.03 -29.76
N LYS A 508 -13.99 -56.03 -29.48
CA LYS A 508 -14.03 -55.39 -28.16
C LYS A 508 -14.51 -56.34 -27.06
N GLU A 509 -15.50 -57.20 -27.36
CA GLU A 509 -15.99 -58.23 -26.43
C GLU A 509 -14.89 -59.21 -26.08
N VAL A 510 -14.13 -59.71 -27.05
CA VAL A 510 -13.08 -60.72 -26.85
C VAL A 510 -11.77 -60.13 -26.31
N THR A 511 -11.42 -58.89 -26.66
CA THR A 511 -10.09 -58.29 -26.35
C THR A 511 -10.13 -57.04 -25.53
N ASP A 512 -11.31 -56.47 -25.31
CA ASP A 512 -11.55 -55.14 -24.75
C ASP A 512 -10.77 -54.02 -25.50
N GLN A 513 -10.46 -54.22 -26.79
CA GLN A 513 -9.64 -53.31 -27.59
C GLN A 513 -10.41 -52.73 -28.79
N SER A 514 -9.96 -51.57 -29.24
CA SER A 514 -10.38 -51.08 -30.54
C SER A 514 -9.55 -51.78 -31.66
N PRO A 515 -10.15 -52.01 -32.82
CA PRO A 515 -9.45 -52.66 -33.94
C PRO A 515 -8.12 -52.03 -34.33
N LYS A 516 -8.05 -50.70 -34.35
CA LYS A 516 -6.84 -49.95 -34.67
C LYS A 516 -5.68 -50.24 -33.72
N ILE A 517 -5.98 -50.38 -32.43
CA ILE A 517 -4.97 -50.67 -31.40
C ILE A 517 -4.52 -52.13 -31.51
N PHE A 518 -5.44 -53.02 -31.73
CA PHE A 518 -5.17 -54.45 -31.82
C PHE A 518 -4.32 -54.78 -33.08
N ILE A 519 -4.73 -54.28 -34.24
CA ILE A 519 -3.96 -54.46 -35.51
C ILE A 519 -2.58 -53.84 -35.38
N SER A 520 -2.47 -52.63 -34.80
CA SER A 520 -1.16 -52.01 -34.56
C SER A 520 -0.27 -52.82 -33.60
N ALA A 521 -0.85 -53.53 -32.63
CA ALA A 521 -0.08 -54.40 -31.74
C ALA A 521 0.49 -55.61 -32.50
N ILE A 522 -0.32 -56.30 -33.33
CA ILE A 522 0.14 -57.41 -34.19
C ILE A 522 1.23 -56.95 -35.16
N GLN A 523 1.01 -55.81 -35.81
CA GLN A 523 2.01 -55.21 -36.71
C GLN A 523 3.34 -54.94 -36.00
N MET A 524 3.33 -54.40 -34.78
CA MET A 524 4.52 -54.14 -33.98
C MET A 524 5.21 -55.44 -33.52
N GLU A 525 4.47 -56.42 -33.10
CA GLU A 525 4.98 -57.74 -32.73
C GLU A 525 5.71 -58.40 -33.93
N ARG A 526 5.08 -58.39 -35.11
CA ARG A 526 5.67 -58.89 -36.33
C ARG A 526 6.96 -58.14 -36.67
N CYS A 527 6.98 -56.80 -36.53
CA CYS A 527 8.18 -56.02 -36.74
C CYS A 527 9.30 -56.42 -35.78
N ALA A 528 9.00 -56.62 -34.50
CA ALA A 528 9.98 -57.07 -33.51
C ALA A 528 10.57 -58.44 -33.84
N LYS A 529 9.71 -59.40 -34.24
CA LYS A 529 10.14 -60.76 -34.67
C LYS A 529 11.03 -60.70 -35.94
N LEU A 530 10.65 -59.86 -36.94
CA LEU A 530 11.42 -59.72 -38.18
C LEU A 530 12.76 -59.03 -37.94
N LEU A 531 12.85 -58.08 -37.02
CA LEU A 531 14.12 -57.42 -36.64
C LEU A 531 15.14 -58.39 -36.07
N LEU A 532 14.68 -59.38 -35.30
CA LEU A 532 15.54 -60.43 -34.71
C LEU A 532 15.85 -61.56 -35.66
N LYS A 533 14.86 -62.02 -36.46
CA LYS A 533 15.04 -63.08 -37.44
C LYS A 533 15.95 -62.71 -38.65
N ASN A 534 16.03 -61.41 -38.96
CA ASN A 534 16.78 -60.92 -40.12
C ASN A 534 17.84 -59.89 -39.75
N PRO A 535 18.92 -60.27 -39.09
CA PRO A 535 19.93 -59.34 -38.57
C PRO A 535 20.66 -58.58 -39.70
N THR A 536 20.72 -59.11 -40.90
CA THR A 536 21.40 -58.53 -42.08
C THR A 536 20.54 -57.54 -42.86
N LYS A 537 19.20 -57.59 -42.72
CA LYS A 537 18.31 -56.65 -43.44
C LYS A 537 18.37 -55.25 -42.85
N SER A 538 18.29 -54.24 -43.69
CA SER A 538 18.21 -52.84 -43.27
C SER A 538 16.89 -52.57 -42.50
N ILE A 539 16.88 -51.53 -41.68
CA ILE A 539 15.68 -51.10 -40.97
C ILE A 539 14.57 -50.67 -41.94
N GLY A 540 14.95 -50.12 -43.09
CA GLY A 540 14.01 -49.76 -44.17
C GLY A 540 13.34 -50.98 -44.79
N GLU A 541 14.09 -52.07 -45.08
CA GLU A 541 13.54 -53.32 -45.60
C GLU A 541 12.58 -53.98 -44.58
N ILE A 542 12.93 -53.95 -43.33
CA ILE A 542 12.03 -54.47 -42.26
C ILE A 542 10.77 -53.62 -42.18
N ALA A 543 10.88 -52.30 -42.25
CA ALA A 543 9.73 -51.40 -42.26
C ALA A 543 8.76 -51.74 -43.39
N TYR A 544 9.32 -51.95 -44.59
CA TYR A 544 8.56 -52.29 -45.78
C TYR A 544 7.85 -53.66 -45.65
N LEU A 545 8.53 -54.64 -45.07
CA LEU A 545 7.95 -55.97 -44.79
C LEU A 545 6.85 -55.92 -43.70
N CYS A 546 6.85 -54.87 -42.88
CA CYS A 546 5.84 -54.66 -41.87
C CYS A 546 4.69 -53.76 -42.33
N GLY A 547 4.63 -53.40 -43.63
CA GLY A 547 3.56 -52.58 -44.19
C GLY A 547 3.72 -51.09 -43.96
N PHE A 548 4.95 -50.59 -43.66
CA PHE A 548 5.24 -49.15 -43.57
C PHE A 548 5.81 -48.65 -44.88
N GLU A 549 5.29 -47.55 -45.37
CA GLU A 549 5.81 -46.89 -46.61
C GLU A 549 7.17 -46.24 -46.35
N GLU A 550 7.38 -45.70 -45.14
CA GLU A 550 8.62 -45.01 -44.79
C GLU A 550 9.28 -45.58 -43.53
N ALA A 551 10.60 -45.74 -43.55
CA ALA A 551 11.40 -46.19 -42.41
C ALA A 551 11.34 -45.21 -41.22
N SER A 552 11.11 -43.93 -41.48
CA SER A 552 10.92 -42.87 -40.46
C SER A 552 9.66 -43.11 -39.66
N CYS A 553 8.53 -43.34 -40.32
CA CYS A 553 7.23 -43.66 -39.68
C CYS A 553 7.29 -44.94 -38.86
N PHE A 554 7.95 -45.98 -39.40
CA PHE A 554 8.22 -47.20 -38.67
C PHE A 554 9.05 -46.94 -37.41
N SER A 555 10.19 -46.26 -37.55
CA SER A 555 11.09 -46.00 -36.42
C SER A 555 10.40 -45.22 -35.30
N HIS A 556 9.56 -44.22 -35.63
CA HIS A 556 8.77 -43.46 -34.69
C HIS A 556 7.69 -44.31 -34.00
N ALA A 557 6.96 -45.12 -34.78
CA ALA A 557 5.93 -46.01 -34.23
C ALA A 557 6.53 -47.10 -33.33
N PHE A 558 7.65 -47.69 -33.74
CA PHE A 558 8.38 -48.71 -33.01
C PHE A 558 8.94 -48.15 -31.69
N LYS A 559 9.62 -47.00 -31.75
CA LYS A 559 10.12 -46.33 -30.55
C LYS A 559 9.01 -45.94 -29.56
N ARG A 560 7.83 -45.58 -30.07
CA ARG A 560 6.66 -45.29 -29.26
C ARG A 560 6.16 -46.51 -28.47
N VAL A 561 6.23 -47.69 -29.05
CA VAL A 561 5.76 -48.95 -28.42
C VAL A 561 6.84 -49.55 -27.53
N TYR A 562 8.05 -49.75 -28.05
CA TYR A 562 9.14 -50.47 -27.38
C TYR A 562 10.09 -49.56 -26.57
N GLY A 563 10.00 -48.22 -26.76
CA GLY A 563 10.81 -47.23 -26.00
C GLY A 563 12.20 -47.00 -26.51
N CYS A 564 12.67 -47.79 -27.46
CA CYS A 564 13.95 -47.67 -28.10
C CYS A 564 13.81 -47.74 -29.64
N SER A 565 14.84 -47.31 -30.36
CA SER A 565 14.82 -47.39 -31.80
C SER A 565 14.87 -48.86 -32.26
N PRO A 566 14.38 -49.20 -33.50
CA PRO A 566 14.49 -50.52 -34.03
C PRO A 566 15.94 -51.06 -34.05
N THR A 567 16.92 -50.20 -34.30
CA THR A 567 18.35 -50.57 -34.26
C THR A 567 18.78 -50.91 -32.84
N ALA A 568 18.45 -50.08 -31.86
CA ALA A 568 18.79 -50.36 -30.46
C ALA A 568 18.09 -51.62 -29.93
N TYR A 569 16.84 -51.86 -30.37
CA TYR A 569 16.11 -53.10 -30.00
C TYR A 569 16.80 -54.35 -30.54
N ARG A 570 17.28 -54.31 -31.81
CA ARG A 570 18.03 -55.40 -32.44
C ARG A 570 19.36 -55.66 -31.71
N GLU A 571 20.04 -54.63 -31.25
CA GLU A 571 21.31 -54.74 -30.51
C GLU A 571 21.13 -55.27 -29.10
N GLN A 572 20.09 -54.87 -28.42
CA GLN A 572 19.80 -55.30 -27.04
C GLN A 572 19.27 -56.73 -26.91
N ASN A 573 18.78 -57.33 -28.02
CA ASN A 573 18.17 -58.65 -28.03
C ASN A 573 18.92 -59.64 -28.97
N LYS A 574 20.17 -59.28 -29.36
CA LYS A 574 21.11 -60.23 -29.94
C LYS A 574 21.65 -61.14 -28.86
#